data_46f6bdeba1719826c6982751248cb822
#
_entry.id   46f6bdeba1719826c6982751248cb822
#
_cell.length_a   1.000
_cell.length_b   1.000
_cell.length_c   1.000
_cell.angle_alpha   90.00
_cell.angle_beta   90.00
_cell.angle_gamma   90.00
#
_symmetry.space_group_name_H-M   'P 1'
#
loop_
_entity.id
_entity.type
_entity.pdbx_description
1 polymer ?
#
loop_
_entity_poly.entity_id
_entity_poly.type
_entity_poly.pdbx_seq_one_letter_code
_entity_poly.pdbx_strand_id
1 'polypeptide(L)'
;VLWDWNGTLLDDAGYAMGVRNRVFPKFQLPSLQTLAEYHAQFTFPVKLYYTRAGVTEENFTAVANAWMEEYVRGCDAVPLFSDAVSALDAFAGAGFAQAVLSASQVDTLRMQLSNAGILNRFNDVLGLSHIYATSKADIGREYLSRNAFAPENCLMLGDTLHDAEVAAALGCRCVLIARGHQSRETLLTAGNPVCETLMEAVELILGRKSEPV
;
A
#
# COMPACT_ATOMS: atom_id res chain seq x y z
N VAL A 1 7.92 3.05 12.46
CA VAL A 1 7.20 2.18 11.52
C VAL A 1 6.88 2.95 10.26
N LEU A 2 7.13 2.36 9.11
CA LEU A 2 6.71 2.85 7.80
C LEU A 2 5.49 2.03 7.36
N TRP A 3 4.37 2.68 7.14
CA TRP A 3 3.12 2.07 6.71
C TRP A 3 2.90 2.32 5.23
N ASP A 4 2.70 1.27 4.44
CA ASP A 4 2.04 1.45 3.16
C ASP A 4 0.58 1.85 3.35
N TRP A 5 -0.04 2.42 2.30
CA TRP A 5 -1.41 2.93 2.36
C TRP A 5 -2.42 1.98 1.71
N ASN A 6 -2.37 1.89 0.39
CA ASN A 6 -3.31 1.11 -0.42
C ASN A 6 -3.12 -0.39 -0.16
N GLY A 7 -4.19 -1.11 0.15
CA GLY A 7 -4.14 -2.55 0.46
C GLY A 7 -3.55 -2.91 1.82
N THR A 8 -2.96 -1.93 2.54
CA THR A 8 -2.36 -2.15 3.87
C THR A 8 -3.21 -1.55 4.99
N LEU A 9 -3.37 -0.24 5.02
CA LEU A 9 -4.28 0.47 5.94
C LEU A 9 -5.66 0.69 5.30
N LEU A 10 -5.71 1.01 4.00
CA LEU A 10 -6.92 1.21 3.22
C LEU A 10 -7.35 -0.12 2.57
N ASP A 11 -8.62 -0.50 2.74
CA ASP A 11 -9.20 -1.71 2.14
C ASP A 11 -9.69 -1.43 0.71
N ASP A 12 -8.75 -1.17 -0.20
CA ASP A 12 -9.09 -0.70 -1.55
C ASP A 12 -8.88 -1.71 -2.68
N ALA A 13 -8.39 -2.92 -2.42
CA ALA A 13 -8.15 -3.91 -3.49
C ALA A 13 -9.41 -4.23 -4.29
N GLY A 14 -10.54 -4.44 -3.61
CA GLY A 14 -11.84 -4.65 -4.26
C GLY A 14 -12.33 -3.41 -5.01
N TYR A 15 -12.11 -2.22 -4.46
CA TYR A 15 -12.44 -0.96 -5.11
C TYR A 15 -11.60 -0.73 -6.37
N ALA A 16 -10.29 -0.96 -6.31
CA ALA A 16 -9.36 -0.85 -7.42
C ALA A 16 -9.72 -1.81 -8.58
N MET A 17 -10.08 -3.06 -8.26
CA MET A 17 -10.63 -4.00 -9.23
C MET A 17 -11.93 -3.48 -9.85
N GLY A 18 -12.83 -2.90 -9.05
CA GLY A 18 -14.07 -2.29 -9.53
C GLY A 18 -13.81 -1.11 -10.48
N VAL A 19 -12.86 -0.24 -10.15
CA VAL A 19 -12.40 0.85 -11.02
C VAL A 19 -11.90 0.31 -12.36
N ARG A 20 -11.02 -0.69 -12.32
CA ARG A 20 -10.54 -1.36 -13.52
C ARG A 20 -11.69 -1.87 -14.38
N ASN A 21 -12.66 -2.54 -13.78
CA ASN A 21 -13.80 -3.12 -14.49
C ASN A 21 -14.75 -2.07 -15.09
N ARG A 22 -14.76 -0.84 -14.58
CA ARG A 22 -15.49 0.29 -15.18
C ARG A 22 -14.72 0.97 -16.32
N VAL A 23 -13.39 0.95 -16.25
CA VAL A 23 -12.52 1.68 -17.19
C VAL A 23 -12.07 0.81 -18.36
N PHE A 24 -11.54 -0.39 -18.10
CA PHE A 24 -10.90 -1.23 -19.11
C PHE A 24 -11.80 -1.60 -20.29
N PRO A 25 -13.11 -1.93 -20.09
CA PRO A 25 -14.01 -2.20 -21.23
C PRO A 25 -14.18 -1.02 -22.20
N LYS A 26 -14.00 0.22 -21.75
CA LYS A 26 -14.04 1.41 -22.62
C LYS A 26 -12.90 1.42 -23.63
N PHE A 27 -11.84 0.67 -23.36
CA PHE A 27 -10.66 0.48 -24.20
C PHE A 27 -10.58 -0.93 -24.80
N GLN A 28 -11.71 -1.68 -24.81
CA GLN A 28 -11.81 -3.04 -25.33
C GLN A 28 -10.91 -4.05 -24.58
N LEU A 29 -10.57 -3.74 -23.33
CA LEU A 29 -9.78 -4.62 -22.45
C LEU A 29 -10.69 -5.45 -21.55
N PRO A 30 -10.28 -6.67 -21.12
CA PRO A 30 -11.12 -7.55 -20.34
C PRO A 30 -11.37 -7.06 -18.91
N SER A 31 -12.57 -7.35 -18.39
CA SER A 31 -12.91 -7.24 -16.99
C SER A 31 -12.46 -8.47 -16.22
N LEU A 32 -12.32 -8.33 -14.90
CA LEU A 32 -12.08 -9.41 -13.95
C LEU A 32 -13.36 -9.79 -13.21
N GLN A 33 -13.54 -11.06 -12.93
CA GLN A 33 -14.73 -11.54 -12.25
C GLN A 33 -14.52 -11.69 -10.72
N THR A 34 -13.28 -11.96 -10.31
CA THR A 34 -12.95 -12.26 -8.92
C THR A 34 -11.70 -11.50 -8.46
N LEU A 35 -11.59 -11.32 -7.14
CA LEU A 35 -10.39 -10.76 -6.54
C LEU A 35 -9.17 -11.69 -6.75
N ALA A 36 -9.38 -12.99 -6.83
CA ALA A 36 -8.31 -13.94 -7.15
C ALA A 36 -7.71 -13.70 -8.55
N GLU A 37 -8.55 -13.40 -9.56
CA GLU A 37 -8.07 -12.99 -10.89
C GLU A 37 -7.31 -11.66 -10.84
N TYR A 38 -7.76 -10.71 -10.00
CA TYR A 38 -7.05 -9.46 -9.77
C TYR A 38 -5.67 -9.71 -9.17
N HIS A 39 -5.58 -10.47 -8.09
CA HIS A 39 -4.32 -10.83 -7.44
C HIS A 39 -3.34 -11.54 -8.38
N ALA A 40 -3.84 -12.42 -9.25
CA ALA A 40 -3.02 -13.15 -10.22
C ALA A 40 -2.39 -12.23 -11.29
N GLN A 41 -3.02 -11.07 -11.55
CA GLN A 41 -2.53 -10.12 -12.57
C GLN A 41 -1.76 -8.95 -11.96
N PHE A 42 -2.11 -8.53 -10.72
CA PHE A 42 -1.53 -7.34 -10.11
C PHE A 42 -0.04 -7.52 -9.82
N THR A 43 0.76 -6.56 -10.25
CA THR A 43 2.22 -6.57 -10.07
C THR A 43 2.80 -5.17 -10.16
N PHE A 44 4.03 -5.02 -9.66
CA PHE A 44 4.87 -3.85 -9.89
C PHE A 44 6.01 -4.17 -10.87
N PRO A 45 6.51 -3.18 -11.61
CA PRO A 45 5.94 -1.82 -11.71
C PRO A 45 4.54 -1.87 -12.34
N VAL A 46 3.68 -0.92 -11.97
CA VAL A 46 2.28 -0.86 -12.41
C VAL A 46 2.14 -0.92 -13.95
N LYS A 47 3.12 -0.40 -14.69
CA LYS A 47 3.16 -0.52 -16.16
C LYS A 47 3.10 -1.98 -16.62
N LEU A 48 3.75 -2.89 -15.91
CA LEU A 48 3.72 -4.33 -16.24
C LEU A 48 2.32 -4.92 -15.99
N TYR A 49 1.63 -4.51 -14.92
CA TYR A 49 0.24 -4.89 -14.67
C TYR A 49 -0.67 -4.47 -15.84
N TYR A 50 -0.53 -3.23 -16.32
CA TYR A 50 -1.31 -2.75 -17.47
C TYR A 50 -0.99 -3.52 -18.75
N THR A 51 0.29 -3.78 -19.03
CA THR A 51 0.72 -4.54 -20.19
C THR A 51 0.16 -5.98 -20.18
N ARG A 52 0.19 -6.66 -19.02
CA ARG A 52 -0.41 -7.99 -18.86
C ARG A 52 -1.92 -8.00 -19.10
N ALA A 53 -2.58 -6.89 -18.83
CA ALA A 53 -4.01 -6.72 -19.09
C ALA A 53 -4.33 -6.37 -20.56
N GLY A 54 -3.32 -6.24 -21.43
CA GLY A 54 -3.48 -5.93 -22.85
C GLY A 54 -3.37 -4.44 -23.20
N VAL A 55 -2.97 -3.59 -22.26
CA VAL A 55 -2.70 -2.18 -22.53
C VAL A 55 -1.42 -2.06 -23.35
N THR A 56 -1.48 -1.32 -24.47
CA THR A 56 -0.34 -1.05 -25.35
C THR A 56 0.35 0.25 -24.98
N GLU A 57 1.56 0.48 -25.48
CA GLU A 57 2.26 1.77 -25.31
C GLU A 57 1.42 2.96 -25.84
N GLU A 58 0.68 2.75 -26.91
CA GLU A 58 -0.12 3.81 -27.55
C GLU A 58 -1.29 4.26 -26.70
N ASN A 59 -1.96 3.33 -25.97
CA ASN A 59 -3.13 3.65 -25.17
C ASN A 59 -2.84 3.75 -23.66
N PHE A 60 -1.60 3.47 -23.23
CA PHE A 60 -1.22 3.42 -21.80
C PHE A 60 -1.61 4.69 -21.06
N THR A 61 -1.23 5.86 -21.58
CA THR A 61 -1.51 7.14 -20.91
C THR A 61 -3.01 7.39 -20.78
N ALA A 62 -3.78 7.08 -21.85
CA ALA A 62 -5.24 7.27 -21.83
C ALA A 62 -5.92 6.33 -20.81
N VAL A 63 -5.53 5.06 -20.79
CA VAL A 63 -6.06 4.06 -19.83
C VAL A 63 -5.70 4.43 -18.40
N ALA A 64 -4.43 4.80 -18.15
CA ALA A 64 -3.94 5.16 -16.82
C ALA A 64 -4.64 6.43 -16.28
N ASN A 65 -4.80 7.46 -17.11
CA ASN A 65 -5.52 8.67 -16.71
C ASN A 65 -6.99 8.39 -16.42
N ALA A 66 -7.67 7.65 -17.29
CA ALA A 66 -9.07 7.27 -17.08
C ALA A 66 -9.26 6.42 -15.81
N TRP A 67 -8.30 5.54 -15.51
CA TRP A 67 -8.30 4.76 -14.27
C TRP A 67 -8.15 5.67 -13.04
N MET A 68 -7.19 6.60 -13.09
CA MET A 68 -6.92 7.51 -11.98
C MET A 68 -8.11 8.45 -11.73
N GLU A 69 -8.71 9.00 -12.78
CA GLU A 69 -9.92 9.83 -12.67
C GLU A 69 -11.09 9.07 -12.03
N GLU A 70 -11.28 7.81 -12.44
CA GLU A 70 -12.35 6.97 -11.90
C GLU A 70 -12.04 6.56 -10.45
N TYR A 71 -10.77 6.29 -10.11
CA TYR A 71 -10.35 5.95 -8.75
C TYR A 71 -10.60 7.12 -7.78
N VAL A 72 -10.13 8.32 -8.13
CA VAL A 72 -10.26 9.52 -7.28
C VAL A 72 -11.72 9.89 -7.05
N ARG A 73 -12.63 9.62 -8.01
CA ARG A 73 -14.05 9.97 -7.89
C ARG A 73 -14.75 9.32 -6.70
N GLY A 74 -14.30 8.20 -6.22
CA GLY A 74 -14.97 7.47 -5.14
C GLY A 74 -14.02 6.88 -4.09
N CYS A 75 -12.73 7.17 -4.13
CA CYS A 75 -11.76 6.64 -3.17
C CYS A 75 -12.01 7.11 -1.72
N ASP A 76 -12.69 8.24 -1.53
CA ASP A 76 -13.04 8.75 -0.19
C ASP A 76 -14.06 7.88 0.56
N ALA A 77 -14.81 7.04 -0.16
CA ALA A 77 -15.76 6.10 0.44
C ALA A 77 -15.15 4.75 0.81
N VAL A 78 -13.87 4.53 0.46
CA VAL A 78 -13.17 3.28 0.76
C VAL A 78 -12.81 3.26 2.24
N PRO A 79 -13.21 2.21 2.99
CA PRO A 79 -12.93 2.14 4.42
C PRO A 79 -11.48 1.77 4.71
N LEU A 80 -11.04 2.07 5.92
CA LEU A 80 -9.86 1.41 6.50
C LEU A 80 -10.17 -0.06 6.78
N PHE A 81 -9.15 -0.89 6.80
CA PHE A 81 -9.28 -2.19 7.43
C PHE A 81 -9.68 -2.04 8.90
N SER A 82 -10.55 -2.91 9.39
CA SER A 82 -11.17 -2.79 10.71
C SER A 82 -10.19 -2.73 11.89
N ASP A 83 -9.00 -3.30 11.72
CA ASP A 83 -7.94 -3.35 12.73
C ASP A 83 -6.85 -2.28 12.52
N ALA A 84 -6.96 -1.43 11.48
CA ALA A 84 -5.92 -0.43 11.17
C ALA A 84 -5.68 0.54 12.32
N VAL A 85 -6.75 1.10 12.90
CA VAL A 85 -6.64 2.04 14.01
C VAL A 85 -6.04 1.37 15.25
N SER A 86 -6.47 0.15 15.57
CA SER A 86 -5.95 -0.61 16.72
C SER A 86 -4.45 -0.93 16.56
N ALA A 87 -4.01 -1.26 15.35
CA ALA A 87 -2.61 -1.51 15.06
C ALA A 87 -1.76 -0.23 15.18
N LEU A 88 -2.26 0.89 14.65
CA LEU A 88 -1.60 2.21 14.81
C LEU A 88 -1.46 2.58 16.29
N ASP A 89 -2.52 2.39 17.09
CA ASP A 89 -2.51 2.68 18.53
C ASP A 89 -1.54 1.74 19.29
N ALA A 90 -1.46 0.49 18.91
CA ALA A 90 -0.54 -0.47 19.54
C ALA A 90 0.94 -0.08 19.34
N PHE A 91 1.33 0.31 18.12
CA PHE A 91 2.69 0.78 17.84
C PHE A 91 2.97 2.12 18.51
N ALA A 92 2.01 3.07 18.51
CA ALA A 92 2.15 4.35 19.22
C ALA A 92 2.33 4.13 20.73
N GLY A 93 1.51 3.26 21.33
CA GLY A 93 1.61 2.89 22.75
C GLY A 93 2.90 2.16 23.13
N ALA A 94 3.57 1.55 22.15
CA ALA A 94 4.90 0.96 22.32
C ALA A 94 6.05 1.96 22.05
N GLY A 95 5.74 3.23 21.79
CA GLY A 95 6.71 4.31 21.61
C GLY A 95 7.31 4.40 20.19
N PHE A 96 6.71 3.75 19.20
CA PHE A 96 7.19 3.84 17.82
C PHE A 96 6.74 5.15 17.17
N ALA A 97 7.68 5.85 16.52
CA ALA A 97 7.35 6.85 15.52
C ALA A 97 6.74 6.17 14.28
N GLN A 98 5.73 6.78 13.68
CA GLN A 98 4.98 6.23 12.57
C GLN A 98 4.93 7.20 11.39
N ALA A 99 5.17 6.73 10.19
CA ALA A 99 4.97 7.49 8.97
C ALA A 99 4.27 6.64 7.91
N VAL A 100 3.44 7.26 7.08
CA VAL A 100 2.92 6.62 5.86
C VAL A 100 3.92 6.82 4.74
N LEU A 101 4.23 5.76 4.00
CA LEU A 101 5.11 5.77 2.83
C LEU A 101 4.39 5.10 1.66
N SER A 102 3.87 5.89 0.73
CA SER A 102 3.04 5.42 -0.38
C SER A 102 3.56 5.89 -1.74
N ALA A 103 3.26 5.12 -2.78
CA ALA A 103 3.43 5.54 -4.18
C ALA A 103 2.33 6.50 -4.67
N SER A 104 1.38 6.84 -3.82
CA SER A 104 0.33 7.83 -4.12
C SER A 104 0.89 9.26 -4.12
N GLN A 105 0.23 10.15 -4.88
CA GLN A 105 0.54 11.57 -4.86
C GLN A 105 0.25 12.13 -3.45
N VAL A 106 1.19 12.93 -2.91
CA VAL A 106 1.21 13.29 -1.48
C VAL A 106 -0.03 14.09 -1.03
N ASP A 107 -0.57 14.98 -1.87
CA ASP A 107 -1.74 15.77 -1.49
C ASP A 107 -3.00 14.91 -1.47
N THR A 108 -3.14 13.97 -2.42
CA THR A 108 -4.22 12.97 -2.43
C THR A 108 -4.12 12.06 -1.21
N LEU A 109 -2.92 11.59 -0.87
CA LEU A 109 -2.68 10.78 0.31
C LEU A 109 -3.07 11.51 1.60
N ARG A 110 -2.66 12.77 1.75
CA ARG A 110 -3.03 13.60 2.91
C ARG A 110 -4.54 13.81 3.02
N MET A 111 -5.20 14.06 1.89
CA MET A 111 -6.66 14.18 1.85
C MET A 111 -7.34 12.89 2.30
N GLN A 112 -6.92 11.74 1.79
CA GLN A 112 -7.47 10.43 2.17
C GLN A 112 -7.25 10.15 3.66
N LEU A 113 -6.05 10.37 4.19
CA LEU A 113 -5.74 10.19 5.62
C LEU A 113 -6.58 11.12 6.52
N SER A 114 -6.83 12.35 6.06
CA SER A 114 -7.69 13.32 6.76
C SER A 114 -9.14 12.87 6.76
N ASN A 115 -9.67 12.44 5.61
CA ASN A 115 -11.05 11.94 5.49
C ASN A 115 -11.26 10.66 6.30
N ALA A 116 -10.24 9.79 6.40
CA ALA A 116 -10.24 8.62 7.26
C ALA A 116 -10.07 8.95 8.76
N GLY A 117 -9.80 10.19 9.13
CA GLY A 117 -9.64 10.64 10.52
C GLY A 117 -8.37 10.18 11.21
N ILE A 118 -7.34 9.74 10.45
CA ILE A 118 -6.10 9.17 11.01
C ILE A 118 -4.83 9.97 10.70
N LEU A 119 -4.95 11.11 10.00
CA LEU A 119 -3.79 11.91 9.60
C LEU A 119 -2.90 12.29 10.79
N ASN A 120 -3.49 12.60 11.92
CA ASN A 120 -2.78 13.01 13.14
C ASN A 120 -2.08 11.86 13.90
N ARG A 121 -2.21 10.61 13.44
CA ARG A 121 -1.53 9.44 14.00
C ARG A 121 -0.12 9.26 13.46
N PHE A 122 0.23 10.00 12.42
CA PHE A 122 1.51 9.90 11.74
C PHE A 122 2.40 11.11 12.03
N ASN A 123 3.67 10.86 12.29
CA ASN A 123 4.69 11.88 12.40
C ASN A 123 5.00 12.53 11.05
N ASP A 124 4.85 11.76 9.96
CA ASP A 124 5.06 12.25 8.60
C ASP A 124 4.21 11.49 7.57
N VAL A 125 3.94 12.14 6.43
CA VAL A 125 3.21 11.57 5.29
C VAL A 125 4.09 11.69 4.05
N LEU A 126 4.53 10.55 3.57
CA LEU A 126 5.55 10.40 2.52
C LEU A 126 4.87 9.84 1.27
N GLY A 127 4.65 10.68 0.29
CA GLY A 127 4.07 10.34 -1.01
C GLY A 127 4.87 10.98 -2.14
N LEU A 128 4.52 10.64 -3.38
CA LEU A 128 5.14 11.24 -4.55
C LEU A 128 4.74 12.71 -4.68
N SER A 129 5.71 13.62 -4.82
CA SER A 129 5.45 15.06 -4.98
C SER A 129 4.94 15.43 -6.38
N HIS A 130 5.27 14.58 -7.46
CA HIS A 130 4.84 14.71 -8.86
C HIS A 130 5.10 13.40 -9.63
N ILE A 131 4.53 13.28 -10.85
CA ILE A 131 4.63 12.07 -11.69
C ILE A 131 6.06 11.67 -12.10
N TYR A 132 7.03 12.57 -11.95
CA TYR A 132 8.46 12.34 -12.19
C TYR A 132 9.25 12.23 -10.89
N ALA A 133 8.57 12.09 -9.75
CA ALA A 133 9.21 12.03 -8.45
C ALA A 133 10.07 10.76 -8.32
N THR A 134 11.03 10.89 -7.45
CA THR A 134 11.86 9.81 -6.91
C THR A 134 11.01 8.61 -6.46
N SER A 135 11.57 7.42 -6.51
CA SER A 135 10.88 6.19 -6.13
C SER A 135 10.44 6.19 -4.65
N LYS A 136 9.49 5.34 -4.30
CA LYS A 136 9.09 5.10 -2.90
C LYS A 136 10.30 4.83 -2.00
N ALA A 137 11.30 4.09 -2.48
CA ALA A 137 12.55 3.83 -1.77
C ALA A 137 13.39 5.09 -1.54
N ASP A 138 13.46 6.01 -2.51
CA ASP A 138 14.24 7.25 -2.35
C ASP A 138 13.62 8.18 -1.32
N ILE A 139 12.29 8.33 -1.35
CA ILE A 139 11.53 9.09 -0.35
C ILE A 139 11.75 8.50 1.05
N GLY A 140 11.67 7.18 1.18
CA GLY A 140 11.93 6.48 2.45
C GLY A 140 13.37 6.71 2.94
N ARG A 141 14.36 6.64 2.06
CA ARG A 141 15.78 6.87 2.41
C ARG A 141 16.02 8.29 2.90
N GLU A 142 15.45 9.29 2.22
CA GLU A 142 15.51 10.68 2.64
C GLU A 142 14.89 10.87 4.02
N TYR A 143 13.71 10.27 4.25
CA TYR A 143 13.03 10.33 5.54
C TYR A 143 13.86 9.74 6.68
N LEU A 144 14.43 8.54 6.49
CA LEU A 144 15.26 7.89 7.50
C LEU A 144 16.50 8.73 7.80
N SER A 145 17.18 9.26 6.76
CA SER A 145 18.36 10.11 6.90
C SER A 145 18.07 11.40 7.63
N ARG A 146 16.98 12.10 7.26
CA ARG A 146 16.59 13.39 7.86
C ARG A 146 16.28 13.26 9.36
N ASN A 147 15.73 12.13 9.77
CA ASN A 147 15.35 11.87 11.15
C ASN A 147 16.41 11.09 11.94
N ALA A 148 17.55 10.79 11.34
CA ALA A 148 18.62 9.98 11.92
C ALA A 148 18.12 8.61 12.44
N PHE A 149 17.15 8.01 11.76
CA PHE A 149 16.67 6.66 12.07
C PHE A 149 17.63 5.61 11.52
N ALA A 150 18.11 4.72 12.38
CA ALA A 150 18.88 3.57 11.96
C ALA A 150 17.96 2.56 11.23
N PRO A 151 18.25 2.18 9.97
CA PRO A 151 17.37 1.32 9.18
C PRO A 151 17.00 0.01 9.87
N GLU A 152 17.95 -0.62 10.57
CA GLU A 152 17.76 -1.88 11.30
C GLU A 152 16.72 -1.78 12.43
N ASN A 153 16.43 -0.58 12.93
CA ASN A 153 15.40 -0.28 13.92
C ASN A 153 14.07 0.10 13.28
N CYS A 154 14.00 0.11 11.94
CA CYS A 154 12.81 0.46 11.19
C CYS A 154 12.07 -0.80 10.73
N LEU A 155 10.76 -0.68 10.67
CA LEU A 155 9.84 -1.71 10.20
C LEU A 155 8.96 -1.13 9.10
N MET A 156 8.86 -1.83 7.97
CA MET A 156 7.89 -1.55 6.94
C MET A 156 6.75 -2.57 6.99
N LEU A 157 5.52 -2.09 6.90
CA LEU A 157 4.31 -2.88 6.74
C LEU A 157 3.68 -2.56 5.38
N GLY A 158 3.45 -3.56 4.57
CA GLY A 158 2.90 -3.43 3.22
C GLY A 158 2.20 -4.69 2.76
N ASP A 159 1.56 -4.66 1.60
CA ASP A 159 0.75 -5.77 1.07
C ASP A 159 1.25 -6.28 -0.29
N THR A 160 2.43 -5.82 -0.73
CA THR A 160 3.00 -6.20 -2.03
C THR A 160 4.47 -6.58 -1.94
N LEU A 161 4.96 -7.33 -2.94
CA LEU A 161 6.40 -7.60 -3.12
C LEU A 161 7.21 -6.30 -3.27
N HIS A 162 6.59 -5.25 -3.82
CA HIS A 162 7.24 -3.95 -3.94
C HIS A 162 7.57 -3.34 -2.56
N ASP A 163 6.74 -3.56 -1.54
CA ASP A 163 7.02 -3.11 -0.18
C ASP A 163 8.21 -3.85 0.41
N ALA A 164 8.32 -5.16 0.16
CA ALA A 164 9.50 -5.92 0.54
C ALA A 164 10.78 -5.43 -0.17
N GLU A 165 10.70 -5.11 -1.47
CA GLU A 165 11.81 -4.52 -2.24
C GLU A 165 12.21 -3.15 -1.67
N VAL A 166 11.24 -2.30 -1.36
CA VAL A 166 11.48 -0.99 -0.74
C VAL A 166 12.12 -1.15 0.63
N ALA A 167 11.60 -2.03 1.48
CA ALA A 167 12.19 -2.31 2.79
C ALA A 167 13.63 -2.80 2.69
N ALA A 168 13.91 -3.72 1.77
CA ALA A 168 15.27 -4.21 1.51
C ALA A 168 16.20 -3.09 1.02
N ALA A 169 15.75 -2.23 0.10
CA ALA A 169 16.51 -1.08 -0.39
C ALA A 169 16.78 -0.02 0.69
N LEU A 170 15.95 0.04 1.71
CA LEU A 170 16.12 0.90 2.89
C LEU A 170 16.97 0.24 3.98
N GLY A 171 17.18 -1.07 3.96
CA GLY A 171 17.79 -1.84 5.05
C GLY A 171 16.86 -2.04 6.25
N CYS A 172 15.54 -1.94 6.05
CA CYS A 172 14.52 -2.07 7.08
C CYS A 172 14.01 -3.51 7.17
N ARG A 173 13.48 -3.88 8.34
CA ARG A 173 12.65 -5.07 8.48
C ARG A 173 11.33 -4.88 7.72
N CYS A 174 10.76 -6.00 7.23
CA CYS A 174 9.46 -5.97 6.55
C CYS A 174 8.54 -7.06 7.11
N VAL A 175 7.26 -6.74 7.25
CA VAL A 175 6.16 -7.69 7.43
C VAL A 175 5.11 -7.41 6.36
N LEU A 176 4.70 -8.45 5.64
CA LEU A 176 3.70 -8.34 4.57
C LEU A 176 2.32 -8.76 5.09
N ILE A 177 1.27 -8.10 4.59
CA ILE A 177 -0.12 -8.32 4.99
C ILE A 177 -0.90 -8.89 3.80
N ALA A 178 -1.40 -10.13 3.94
CA ALA A 178 -1.97 -10.91 2.84
C ALA A 178 -3.47 -10.69 2.62
N ARG A 179 -3.91 -9.44 2.58
CA ARG A 179 -5.33 -9.09 2.33
C ARG A 179 -5.52 -7.91 1.36
N GLY A 180 -4.42 -7.36 0.86
CA GLY A 180 -4.43 -6.22 -0.05
C GLY A 180 -4.42 -6.63 -1.53
N HIS A 181 -3.47 -6.06 -2.29
CA HIS A 181 -3.40 -6.20 -3.74
C HIS A 181 -2.74 -7.49 -4.23
N GLN A 182 -1.97 -8.20 -3.40
CA GLN A 182 -1.33 -9.46 -3.78
C GLN A 182 -1.75 -10.62 -2.87
N SER A 183 -1.79 -11.81 -3.46
CA SER A 183 -2.16 -13.02 -2.72
C SER A 183 -1.07 -13.45 -1.75
N ARG A 184 -1.47 -14.20 -0.71
CA ARG A 184 -0.55 -14.79 0.26
C ARG A 184 0.56 -15.61 -0.40
N GLU A 185 0.20 -16.42 -1.41
CA GLU A 185 1.15 -17.26 -2.15
C GLU A 185 2.23 -16.41 -2.82
N THR A 186 1.81 -15.28 -3.42
CA THR A 186 2.75 -14.31 -4.03
C THR A 186 3.65 -13.71 -2.96
N LEU A 187 3.10 -13.23 -1.85
CA LEU A 187 3.86 -12.57 -0.79
C LEU A 187 4.89 -13.49 -0.12
N LEU A 188 4.57 -14.77 0.03
CA LEU A 188 5.49 -15.76 0.60
C LEU A 188 6.78 -15.91 -0.22
N THR A 189 6.77 -15.56 -1.50
CA THR A 189 7.97 -15.61 -2.36
C THR A 189 9.04 -14.59 -1.98
N ALA A 190 8.68 -13.53 -1.21
CA ALA A 190 9.63 -12.53 -0.72
C ALA A 190 10.53 -13.04 0.41
N GLY A 191 10.18 -14.14 1.08
CA GLY A 191 10.92 -14.65 2.25
C GLY A 191 10.73 -13.81 3.52
N ASN A 192 9.88 -12.80 3.51
CA ASN A 192 9.53 -12.00 4.68
C ASN A 192 8.38 -12.66 5.46
N PRO A 193 8.20 -12.34 6.76
CA PRO A 193 6.99 -12.71 7.48
C PRO A 193 5.73 -12.21 6.78
N VAL A 194 4.71 -13.08 6.68
CA VAL A 194 3.41 -12.77 6.07
C VAL A 194 2.32 -13.02 7.10
N CYS A 195 1.54 -11.98 7.41
CA CYS A 195 0.41 -12.00 8.33
C CYS A 195 -0.90 -11.82 7.55
N GLU A 196 -2.02 -12.32 8.08
CA GLU A 196 -3.36 -12.08 7.51
C GLU A 196 -3.92 -10.72 7.93
N THR A 197 -3.55 -10.26 9.13
CA THR A 197 -4.09 -9.03 9.72
C THR A 197 -2.97 -8.14 10.25
N LEU A 198 -3.28 -6.84 10.43
CA LEU A 198 -2.34 -5.92 11.07
C LEU A 198 -2.13 -6.26 12.55
N MET A 199 -3.15 -6.82 13.23
CA MET A 199 -3.01 -7.23 14.62
C MET A 199 -2.09 -8.45 14.75
N GLU A 200 -2.09 -9.40 13.81
CA GLU A 200 -1.06 -10.46 13.77
C GLU A 200 0.36 -9.90 13.63
N ALA A 201 0.53 -8.85 12.80
CA ALA A 201 1.82 -8.17 12.69
C ALA A 201 2.20 -7.46 14.00
N VAL A 202 1.24 -6.86 14.71
CA VAL A 202 1.44 -6.29 16.06
C VAL A 202 1.91 -7.37 17.03
N GLU A 203 1.24 -8.52 17.08
CA GLU A 203 1.61 -9.66 17.93
C GLU A 203 3.04 -10.16 17.62
N LEU A 204 3.33 -10.32 16.34
CA LEU A 204 4.64 -10.77 15.88
C LEU A 204 5.77 -9.83 16.31
N ILE A 205 5.55 -8.52 16.24
CA ILE A 205 6.59 -7.51 16.47
C ILE A 205 6.69 -7.10 17.94
N LEU A 206 5.56 -6.93 18.62
CA LEU A 206 5.52 -6.43 20.00
C LEU A 206 5.43 -7.55 21.04
N GLY A 207 5.22 -8.80 20.63
CA GLY A 207 5.01 -9.93 21.55
C GLY A 207 3.74 -9.82 22.39
N ARG A 208 2.79 -8.98 21.99
CA ARG A 208 1.50 -8.79 22.67
C ARG A 208 0.46 -9.69 22.01
N LYS A 209 -0.10 -10.63 22.79
CA LYS A 209 -1.30 -11.36 22.32
C LYS A 209 -2.48 -10.38 22.26
N SER A 210 -3.24 -10.41 21.17
CA SER A 210 -4.53 -9.73 21.07
C SER A 210 -5.44 -10.31 22.17
N GLU A 211 -6.04 -9.45 22.99
CA GLU A 211 -7.16 -9.88 23.82
C GLU A 211 -8.33 -10.17 22.86
N PRO A 212 -9.00 -11.33 23.02
CA PRO A 212 -10.19 -11.62 22.21
C PRO A 212 -11.29 -10.58 22.54
N VAL A 213 -11.82 -9.95 21.51
CA VAL A 213 -12.98 -9.05 21.58
C VAL A 213 -14.24 -9.84 21.88
#